data_98bc45b640301f6c068a0a3fad15005a
#
_entry.id   98bc45b640301f6c068a0a3fad15005a
#
_cell.length_a   1.000
_cell.length_b   1.000
_cell.length_c   1.000
_cell.angle_alpha   90.00
_cell.angle_beta   90.00
_cell.angle_gamma   90.00
#
_symmetry.space_group_name_H-M   'P 1'
#
loop_
_entity.id
_entity.type
_entity.pdbx_description
1 polymer ?
#
loop_
_entity_poly.entity_id
_entity_poly.type
_entity_poly.pdbx_seq_one_letter_code
_entity_poly.pdbx_strand_id
1 'polypeptide(L)' 'MTNHHLSVEQRFHLEAAFREIDSCKEIENLRALTKQIITAQENEKAFAREAMQQIRKEMETAAQKRFGFDWGQH' A
#
# COMPACT_ATOMS: atom_id res chain seq x y z
N MET A 1 17.95 -11.16 -2.73
CA MET A 1 16.69 -10.42 -2.55
C MET A 1 15.52 -11.38 -2.62
N THR A 2 14.67 -11.36 -1.63
CA THR A 2 13.53 -12.25 -1.59
C THR A 2 12.36 -11.61 -2.33
N ASN A 3 11.88 -12.28 -3.34
CA ASN A 3 10.72 -11.81 -4.08
C ASN A 3 9.46 -12.45 -3.51
N HIS A 4 8.52 -11.61 -3.10
CA HIS A 4 7.21 -12.09 -2.73
C HIS A 4 6.43 -12.41 -3.98
N HIS A 5 5.46 -13.30 -3.83
CA HIS A 5 4.55 -13.61 -4.93
C HIS A 5 3.75 -12.36 -5.30
N LEU A 6 3.92 -11.92 -6.53
CA LEU A 6 3.13 -10.83 -7.06
C LEU A 6 1.88 -11.39 -7.73
N SER A 7 0.75 -10.71 -7.53
CA SER A 7 -0.47 -11.06 -8.24
C SER A 7 -0.32 -10.73 -9.72
N VAL A 8 -1.23 -11.26 -10.54
CA VAL A 8 -1.25 -10.95 -11.97
C VAL A 8 -1.44 -9.45 -12.19
N GLU A 9 -2.31 -8.82 -11.40
CA GLU A 9 -2.51 -7.37 -11.49
C GLU A 9 -1.26 -6.59 -11.15
N GLN A 10 -0.54 -6.99 -10.11
CA GLN A 10 0.71 -6.35 -9.74
C GLN A 10 1.76 -6.47 -10.84
N ARG A 11 1.82 -7.63 -11.49
CA ARG A 11 2.74 -7.83 -12.61
C ARG A 11 2.38 -6.95 -13.79
N PHE A 12 1.10 -6.80 -14.09
CA PHE A 12 0.66 -5.90 -15.16
C PHE A 12 1.04 -4.46 -14.87
N HIS A 13 0.82 -4.01 -13.66
CA HIS A 13 1.20 -2.64 -13.27
C HIS A 13 2.69 -2.43 -13.37
N LEU A 14 3.46 -3.40 -12.93
CA LEU A 14 4.91 -3.32 -12.98
C LEU A 14 5.42 -3.26 -14.42
N GLU A 15 4.90 -4.12 -15.28
CA GLU A 15 5.27 -4.13 -16.70
C GLU A 15 4.87 -2.85 -17.41
N ALA A 16 3.70 -2.32 -17.09
CA ALA A 16 3.25 -1.05 -17.66
C ALA A 16 4.19 0.09 -17.25
N ALA A 17 4.59 0.14 -15.99
CA ALA A 17 5.53 1.13 -15.50
C ALA A 17 6.88 1.01 -16.22
N PHE A 18 7.37 -0.20 -16.39
CA PHE A 18 8.63 -0.44 -17.12
C PHE A 18 8.55 0.03 -18.54
N ARG A 19 7.43 -0.21 -19.22
CA ARG A 19 7.26 0.24 -20.60
C ARG A 19 7.27 1.76 -20.69
N GLU A 20 6.64 2.43 -19.75
CA GLU A 20 6.66 3.89 -19.70
C GLU A 20 8.08 4.41 -19.48
N ILE A 21 8.82 3.81 -18.58
CA ILE A 21 10.21 4.17 -18.32
C ILE A 21 11.06 3.96 -19.58
N ASP A 22 10.91 2.82 -20.22
CA ASP A 22 11.68 2.47 -21.40
C ASP A 22 11.38 3.37 -22.60
N SER A 23 10.16 3.85 -22.71
CA SER A 23 9.75 4.72 -23.79
C SER A 23 10.11 6.19 -23.55
N CYS A 24 10.52 6.53 -22.35
CA CYS A 24 10.82 7.90 -21.98
C CYS A 24 12.22 8.28 -22.46
N LYS A 25 12.28 9.24 -23.38
CA LYS A 25 13.56 9.63 -24.00
C LYS A 25 14.17 10.90 -23.42
N GLU A 26 13.35 11.71 -22.77
CA GLU A 26 13.83 12.92 -22.15
C GLU A 26 14.08 12.72 -20.69
N ILE A 27 15.25 13.17 -20.22
CA ILE A 27 15.67 12.92 -18.85
C ILE A 27 14.75 13.61 -17.83
N GLU A 28 14.25 14.80 -18.16
CA GLU A 28 13.34 15.50 -17.27
C GLU A 28 12.01 14.76 -17.10
N ASN A 29 11.52 14.19 -18.17
CA ASN A 29 10.29 13.39 -18.12
C ASN A 29 10.53 12.10 -17.33
N LEU A 30 11.68 11.49 -17.49
CA LEU A 30 12.05 10.30 -16.75
C LEU A 30 12.14 10.57 -15.24
N ARG A 31 12.72 11.70 -14.89
CA ARG A 31 12.80 12.11 -13.48
C ARG A 31 11.41 12.30 -12.89
N ALA A 32 10.52 13.00 -13.60
CA ALA A 32 9.17 13.23 -13.16
C ALA A 32 8.41 11.92 -13.00
N LEU A 33 8.51 11.04 -13.96
CA LEU A 33 7.86 9.73 -13.94
C LEU A 33 8.35 8.89 -12.75
N THR A 34 9.65 8.86 -12.53
CA THR A 34 10.24 8.11 -11.43
C THR A 34 9.75 8.62 -10.08
N LYS A 35 9.70 9.94 -9.92
CA LYS A 35 9.19 10.55 -8.69
C LYS A 35 7.72 10.22 -8.46
N GLN A 36 6.91 10.21 -9.51
CA GLN A 36 5.50 9.84 -9.43
C GLN A 36 5.34 8.40 -8.98
N ILE A 37 6.14 7.49 -9.54
CA ILE A 37 6.08 6.08 -9.18
C ILE A 37 6.43 5.87 -7.71
N ILE A 38 7.50 6.50 -7.24
CA ILE A 38 7.93 6.39 -5.85
C ILE A 38 6.87 6.98 -4.92
N THR A 39 6.30 8.12 -5.27
CA THR A 39 5.26 8.75 -4.47
C THR A 39 4.04 7.87 -4.38
N ALA A 40 3.62 7.26 -5.48
CA ALA A 40 2.49 6.34 -5.50
C ALA A 40 2.73 5.14 -4.59
N GLN A 41 3.93 4.58 -4.61
CA GLN A 41 4.28 3.46 -3.74
C GLN A 41 4.20 3.84 -2.26
N GLU A 42 4.69 5.01 -1.89
CA GLU A 42 4.63 5.46 -0.51
C GLU A 42 3.19 5.72 -0.07
N ASN A 43 2.36 6.27 -0.95
CA ASN A 43 0.95 6.47 -0.67
C ASN A 43 0.22 5.15 -0.44
N GLU A 44 0.53 4.13 -1.23
CA GLU A 44 -0.05 2.80 -1.05
C GLU A 44 0.34 2.18 0.29
N LYS A 45 1.59 2.35 0.70
CA LYS A 45 2.04 1.87 2.00
C LYS A 45 1.32 2.57 3.14
N ALA A 46 1.14 3.88 3.04
CA ALA A 46 0.43 4.66 4.05
C ALA A 46 -1.03 4.22 4.14
N PHE A 47 -1.68 4.03 3.00
CA PHE A 47 -3.05 3.57 2.93
C PHE A 47 -3.19 2.19 3.59
N ALA A 48 -2.30 1.27 3.27
CA ALA A 48 -2.33 -0.08 3.83
C ALA A 48 -2.17 -0.04 5.35
N ARG A 49 -1.26 0.80 5.85
CA ARG A 49 -1.03 0.94 7.28
C ARG A 49 -2.27 1.46 8.00
N GLU A 50 -2.91 2.48 7.44
CA GLU A 50 -4.12 3.05 8.00
C GLU A 50 -5.27 2.04 8.00
N ALA A 51 -5.41 1.30 6.90
CA ALA A 51 -6.43 0.26 6.80
C ALA A 51 -6.23 -0.83 7.86
N MET A 52 -4.99 -1.25 8.07
CA MET A 52 -4.69 -2.24 9.11
C MET A 52 -4.97 -1.73 10.51
N GLN A 53 -4.66 -0.47 10.77
CA GLN A 53 -4.97 0.14 12.06
C GLN A 53 -6.47 0.19 12.31
N GLN A 54 -7.23 0.52 11.28
CA GLN A 54 -8.68 0.57 11.38
C GLN A 54 -9.29 -0.81 11.66
N ILE A 55 -8.81 -1.82 10.95
CA ILE A 55 -9.26 -3.19 11.16
C ILE A 55 -8.96 -3.64 12.59
N ARG A 56 -7.78 -3.34 13.08
CA ARG A 56 -7.39 -3.69 14.44
C ARG A 56 -8.30 -3.05 15.47
N LYS A 57 -8.63 -1.78 15.30
CA LYS A 57 -9.56 -1.07 16.17
C LYS A 57 -10.94 -1.71 16.17
N GLU A 58 -11.43 -2.06 15.00
CA GLU A 58 -12.73 -2.70 14.86
C GLU A 58 -12.76 -4.06 15.54
N MET A 59 -11.69 -4.84 15.41
CA MET A 59 -11.58 -6.13 16.06
C MET A 59 -11.55 -6.00 17.57
N GLU A 60 -10.83 -5.03 18.09
CA GLU A 60 -10.77 -4.77 19.52
C GLU A 60 -12.15 -4.38 20.08
N THR A 61 -12.86 -3.52 19.37
CA THR A 61 -14.21 -3.11 19.76
C THR A 61 -15.17 -4.29 19.75
N ALA A 62 -15.10 -5.12 18.72
CA ALA A 62 -15.94 -6.31 18.62
C ALA A 62 -15.66 -7.31 19.75
N ALA A 63 -14.38 -7.47 20.10
CA ALA A 63 -13.99 -8.35 21.20
C ALA A 63 -14.52 -7.84 22.54
N GLN A 64 -14.45 -6.56 22.79
CA GLN A 64 -14.99 -5.95 24.01
C GLN A 64 -16.48 -6.21 24.13
N LYS A 65 -17.22 -6.00 23.06
CA LYS A 65 -18.66 -6.22 23.05
C LYS A 65 -19.01 -7.68 23.25
N ARG A 66 -18.25 -8.58 22.63
CA ARG A 66 -18.52 -10.02 22.68
C ARG A 66 -18.33 -10.58 24.07
N PHE A 67 -17.28 -10.17 24.75
CA PHE A 67 -16.92 -10.71 26.05
C PHE A 67 -17.53 -9.94 27.21
N GLY A 68 -18.22 -8.85 26.94
CA GLY A 68 -18.82 -8.05 27.98
C GLY A 68 -17.82 -7.33 28.86
N PHE A 69 -16.60 -7.23 28.43
CA PHE A 69 -15.57 -6.49 29.15
C PHE A 69 -15.55 -5.05 28.71
N ASP A 70 -15.35 -4.21 29.67
CA ASP A 70 -15.10 -2.81 29.41
C ASP A 70 -13.65 -2.53 29.78
N TRP A 71 -12.80 -2.65 28.79
CA TRP A 71 -11.36 -2.59 29.00
C TRP A 71 -10.86 -1.25 29.56
N GLY A 72 -11.67 -0.22 29.42
CA GLY A 72 -11.27 1.11 29.80
C GLY A 72 -11.94 1.66 31.03
N GLN A 73 -12.88 0.94 31.64
CA GLN A 73 -13.65 1.44 32.77
C GLN A 73 -13.52 0.55 33.98
N HIS A 74 -12.88 1.07 34.96
CA HIS A 74 -12.84 0.45 36.27
C HIS A 74 -12.70 1.51 37.32
#